data_3f866ef30092a1da6d7a1274599e1d53
#
_entry.id   3f866ef30092a1da6d7a1274599e1d53
#
_cell.length_a   1.000
_cell.length_b   1.000
_cell.length_c   1.000
_cell.angle_alpha   90.00
_cell.angle_beta   90.00
_cell.angle_gamma   90.00
#
_symmetry.space_group_name_H-M   'P 1'
#
loop_
_entity.id
_entity.type
_entity.pdbx_description
1 polymer ?
#
loop_
_entity_poly.entity_id
_entity_poly.type
_entity_poly.pdbx_seq_one_letter_code
_entity_poly.pdbx_strand_id
1 'polypeptide(L)'
;ALALSEDLTNTELKQRLQSCATANFYPTDFTIAHRGAPLGYPEHSREGYIAAAEQGAGVIECDVTFTKDLELVCRHSQCDLATTTNILQTPLAVKCSAPFQPASESQRADATCCTSDITLNEFKTLCARPDRSNPKAKSLEAFLLPLQSPVVSTPLSCGTLMTHAESIELIDALGRKFTPELKQPMVDMPFTPGFNQGAYADKLLEEYRAA
;
A
#
# COMPACT_ATOMS: atom_id res chain seq x y z
N ALA A 1 9.81 2.18 19.50
CA ALA A 1 8.93 2.13 20.68
C ALA A 1 9.62 2.74 21.91
N LEU A 2 10.86 2.38 22.24
CA LEU A 2 11.60 2.90 23.42
C LEU A 2 11.82 4.42 23.33
N ALA A 3 12.18 4.96 22.17
CA ALA A 3 12.37 6.40 22.00
C ALA A 3 11.11 7.21 22.33
N LEU A 4 9.93 6.71 21.95
CA LEU A 4 8.66 7.36 22.24
C LEU A 4 8.27 7.30 23.72
N SER A 5 8.76 6.30 24.47
CA SER A 5 8.49 6.21 25.92
C SER A 5 9.27 7.25 26.73
N GLU A 6 10.37 7.80 26.20
CA GLU A 6 11.17 8.82 26.88
C GLU A 6 10.38 10.12 27.11
N ASP A 7 9.48 10.47 26.19
CA ASP A 7 8.67 11.70 26.25
C ASP A 7 7.42 11.58 27.13
N LEU A 8 7.16 10.38 27.70
CA LEU A 8 6.01 10.21 28.58
C LEU A 8 6.20 10.88 29.94
N THR A 9 5.21 11.68 30.32
CA THR A 9 5.15 12.34 31.64
C THR A 9 4.66 11.40 32.75
N ASN A 10 3.90 10.36 32.41
CA ASN A 10 3.44 9.36 33.37
C ASN A 10 4.57 8.38 33.69
N THR A 11 5.15 8.51 34.87
CA THR A 11 6.32 7.72 35.31
C THR A 11 6.03 6.22 35.43
N GLU A 12 4.85 5.84 35.90
CA GLU A 12 4.46 4.43 36.04
C GLU A 12 4.29 3.77 34.65
N LEU A 13 3.58 4.43 33.73
CA LEU A 13 3.43 3.95 32.36
C LEU A 13 4.77 3.87 31.64
N LYS A 14 5.64 4.89 31.81
CA LYS A 14 6.99 4.90 31.28
C LYS A 14 7.80 3.69 31.74
N GLN A 15 7.83 3.42 33.05
CA GLN A 15 8.53 2.26 33.61
C GLN A 15 7.99 0.93 33.10
N ARG A 16 6.66 0.78 32.98
CA ARG A 16 6.04 -0.42 32.41
C ARG A 16 6.43 -0.63 30.95
N LEU A 17 6.41 0.41 30.12
CA LEU A 17 6.84 0.32 28.72
C LEU A 17 8.34 0.04 28.57
N GLN A 18 9.17 0.63 29.42
CA GLN A 18 10.61 0.37 29.44
C GLN A 18 10.93 -1.06 29.87
N SER A 19 10.17 -1.63 30.79
CA SER A 19 10.34 -3.03 31.19
C SER A 19 10.06 -4.03 30.06
N CYS A 20 9.25 -3.65 29.08
CA CYS A 20 9.02 -4.48 27.89
C CYS A 20 10.26 -4.60 26.99
N ALA A 21 11.27 -3.72 27.12
CA ALA A 21 12.46 -3.74 26.28
C ALA A 21 13.27 -5.03 26.39
N THR A 22 13.20 -5.70 27.54
CA THR A 22 13.91 -6.95 27.84
C THR A 22 12.98 -8.18 27.78
N ALA A 23 11.70 -7.98 27.46
CA ALA A 23 10.75 -9.07 27.34
C ALA A 23 10.95 -9.84 26.03
N ASN A 24 10.64 -11.14 26.05
CA ASN A 24 10.55 -11.92 24.83
C ASN A 24 9.33 -11.47 24.02
N PHE A 25 9.58 -10.89 22.85
CA PHE A 25 8.52 -10.54 21.92
C PHE A 25 8.06 -11.78 21.14
N TYR A 26 6.77 -11.95 21.05
CA TYR A 26 6.14 -12.93 20.19
C TYR A 26 4.94 -12.28 19.50
N PRO A 27 4.71 -12.61 18.22
CA PRO A 27 3.55 -12.11 17.50
C PRO A 27 2.27 -12.69 18.09
N THR A 28 1.23 -11.88 18.17
CA THR A 28 -0.10 -12.31 18.59
C THR A 28 -1.12 -11.87 17.55
N ASP A 29 -2.26 -12.57 17.49
CA ASP A 29 -3.37 -12.23 16.60
C ASP A 29 -4.09 -10.92 16.98
N PHE A 30 -3.65 -10.26 18.04
CA PHE A 30 -4.24 -9.01 18.51
C PHE A 30 -3.95 -7.82 17.58
N THR A 31 -2.79 -7.81 16.92
CA THR A 31 -2.37 -6.69 16.07
C THR A 31 -2.55 -7.00 14.59
N ILE A 32 -3.24 -6.13 13.89
CA ILE A 32 -3.37 -6.13 12.43
C ILE A 32 -2.54 -4.98 11.87
N ALA A 33 -1.56 -5.30 11.03
CA ALA A 33 -0.77 -4.31 10.31
C ALA A 33 -1.56 -3.83 9.09
N HIS A 34 -2.27 -2.73 9.25
CA HIS A 34 -3.07 -2.09 8.22
C HIS A 34 -2.16 -1.58 7.09
N ARG A 35 -2.25 -2.18 5.90
CA ARG A 35 -1.41 -1.92 4.71
C ARG A 35 0.09 -2.21 4.90
N GLY A 36 0.45 -3.05 5.88
CA GLY A 36 1.83 -3.33 6.25
C GLY A 36 2.40 -2.36 7.29
N ALA A 37 3.51 -1.66 6.98
CA ALA A 37 4.14 -0.67 7.87
C ALA A 37 4.20 0.73 7.23
N PRO A 38 3.05 1.39 6.93
CA PRO A 38 2.99 2.57 6.06
C PRO A 38 3.61 3.84 6.64
N LEU A 39 3.92 3.88 7.92
CA LEU A 39 4.65 5.01 8.53
C LEU A 39 6.11 5.08 8.06
N GLY A 40 6.71 3.93 7.74
CA GLY A 40 8.11 3.83 7.35
C GLY A 40 8.34 3.38 5.91
N TYR A 41 7.37 2.74 5.30
CA TYR A 41 7.46 2.09 3.99
C TYR A 41 6.25 2.45 3.11
N PRO A 42 6.36 2.33 1.78
CA PRO A 42 5.17 2.41 0.93
C PRO A 42 4.14 1.37 1.35
N GLU A 43 2.88 1.76 1.39
CA GLU A 43 1.77 0.85 1.69
C GLU A 43 1.69 -0.27 0.66
N HIS A 44 1.26 -1.47 1.10
CA HIS A 44 1.09 -2.64 0.23
C HIS A 44 2.34 -3.01 -0.57
N SER A 45 3.52 -2.69 -0.05
CA SER A 45 4.80 -3.10 -0.62
C SER A 45 5.37 -4.33 0.10
N ARG A 46 6.18 -5.10 -0.62
CA ARG A 46 6.91 -6.23 -0.06
C ARG A 46 7.72 -5.85 1.18
N GLU A 47 8.42 -4.73 1.10
CA GLU A 47 9.25 -4.20 2.19
C GLU A 47 8.40 -3.78 3.39
N GLY A 48 7.22 -3.20 3.14
CA GLY A 48 6.26 -2.83 4.18
C GLY A 48 5.69 -4.05 4.92
N TYR A 49 5.41 -5.14 4.22
CA TYR A 49 4.93 -6.39 4.83
C TYR A 49 6.02 -7.09 5.66
N ILE A 50 7.26 -7.15 5.15
CA ILE A 50 8.39 -7.66 5.91
C ILE A 50 8.62 -6.85 7.19
N ALA A 51 8.63 -5.53 7.08
CA ALA A 51 8.80 -4.64 8.23
C ALA A 51 7.67 -4.79 9.26
N ALA A 52 6.42 -4.99 8.81
CA ALA A 52 5.29 -5.25 9.71
C ALA A 52 5.48 -6.55 10.51
N ALA A 53 5.93 -7.62 9.85
CA ALA A 53 6.23 -8.88 10.50
C ALA A 53 7.38 -8.76 11.50
N GLU A 54 8.44 -8.05 11.17
CA GLU A 54 9.59 -7.77 12.05
C GLU A 54 9.18 -6.91 13.27
N GLN A 55 8.21 -6.02 13.12
CA GLN A 55 7.63 -5.22 14.20
C GLN A 55 6.66 -6.01 15.09
N GLY A 56 6.41 -7.29 14.78
CA GLY A 56 5.63 -8.19 15.61
C GLY A 56 4.13 -8.22 15.29
N ALA A 57 3.71 -7.73 14.13
CA ALA A 57 2.33 -7.89 13.69
C ALA A 57 1.98 -9.38 13.57
N GLY A 58 0.83 -9.78 14.11
CA GLY A 58 0.34 -11.16 13.99
C GLY A 58 -0.47 -11.37 12.72
N VAL A 59 -1.16 -10.34 12.28
CA VAL A 59 -1.97 -10.31 11.05
C VAL A 59 -1.49 -9.17 10.16
N ILE A 60 -1.38 -9.39 8.85
CA ILE A 60 -1.01 -8.37 7.88
C ILE A 60 -2.14 -8.23 6.86
N GLU A 61 -2.49 -7.00 6.56
CA GLU A 61 -3.64 -6.68 5.71
C GLU A 61 -3.18 -6.27 4.30
N CYS A 62 -3.97 -6.70 3.30
CA CYS A 62 -3.87 -6.26 1.90
C CYS A 62 -5.24 -5.80 1.40
N ASP A 63 -5.31 -4.55 0.98
CA ASP A 63 -6.40 -4.04 0.16
C ASP A 63 -6.26 -4.57 -1.27
N VAL A 64 -7.31 -5.15 -1.83
CA VAL A 64 -7.27 -5.84 -3.12
C VAL A 64 -8.03 -5.07 -4.18
N THR A 65 -7.37 -4.80 -5.30
CA THR A 65 -7.95 -4.24 -6.53
C THR A 65 -7.57 -5.12 -7.73
N PHE A 66 -7.98 -4.76 -8.95
CA PHE A 66 -7.65 -5.54 -10.14
C PHE A 66 -7.05 -4.66 -11.25
N THR A 67 -6.18 -5.26 -12.07
CA THR A 67 -5.55 -4.67 -13.24
C THR A 67 -6.44 -4.76 -14.48
N LYS A 68 -6.00 -4.15 -15.59
CA LYS A 68 -6.70 -4.20 -16.89
C LYS A 68 -6.91 -5.62 -17.41
N ASP A 69 -5.98 -6.51 -17.15
CA ASP A 69 -6.00 -7.94 -17.48
C ASP A 69 -6.55 -8.82 -16.34
N LEU A 70 -7.28 -8.18 -15.39
CA LEU A 70 -8.06 -8.81 -14.31
C LEU A 70 -7.22 -9.52 -13.25
N GLU A 71 -5.92 -9.25 -13.15
CA GLU A 71 -5.08 -9.79 -12.09
C GLU A 71 -5.24 -9.01 -10.79
N LEU A 72 -5.31 -9.71 -9.66
CA LEU A 72 -5.50 -9.07 -8.35
C LEU A 72 -4.17 -8.51 -7.82
N VAL A 73 -4.21 -7.27 -7.34
CA VAL A 73 -3.03 -6.54 -6.82
C VAL A 73 -3.37 -5.85 -5.50
N CYS A 74 -2.35 -5.70 -4.64
CA CYS A 74 -2.49 -5.04 -3.34
C CYS A 74 -2.41 -3.51 -3.50
N ARG A 75 -3.55 -2.81 -3.53
CA ARG A 75 -3.65 -1.35 -3.53
C ARG A 75 -4.88 -0.88 -2.75
N HIS A 76 -4.73 0.20 -1.98
CA HIS A 76 -5.81 0.75 -1.14
C HIS A 76 -7.01 1.24 -1.96
N SER A 77 -6.76 1.78 -3.14
CA SER A 77 -7.80 2.19 -4.06
C SER A 77 -7.45 1.73 -5.47
N GLN A 78 -8.47 1.45 -6.27
CA GLN A 78 -8.27 1.13 -7.67
C GLN A 78 -7.60 2.26 -8.45
N CYS A 79 -7.76 3.51 -8.02
CA CYS A 79 -7.28 4.69 -8.74
C CYS A 79 -6.29 5.54 -7.92
N ASP A 80 -5.43 4.92 -7.10
CA ASP A 80 -4.43 5.59 -6.29
C ASP A 80 -3.01 5.63 -6.88
N LEU A 81 -2.79 5.02 -8.04
CA LEU A 81 -1.44 4.85 -8.61
C LEU A 81 -0.70 6.19 -8.84
N ALA A 82 -1.42 7.27 -9.07
CA ALA A 82 -0.83 8.60 -9.29
C ALA A 82 -0.07 9.13 -8.07
N THR A 83 -0.52 8.80 -6.84
CA THR A 83 0.05 9.28 -5.57
C THR A 83 0.89 8.23 -4.87
N THR A 84 0.63 6.95 -5.15
CA THR A 84 1.23 5.81 -4.45
C THR A 84 2.32 5.10 -5.24
N THR A 85 2.55 5.51 -6.50
CA THR A 85 3.59 4.97 -7.38
C THR A 85 4.32 6.06 -8.16
N ASN A 86 5.33 5.67 -8.91
CA ASN A 86 6.04 6.57 -9.83
C ASN A 86 5.40 6.63 -11.22
N ILE A 87 4.18 6.16 -11.45
CA ILE A 87 3.55 6.03 -12.78
C ILE A 87 3.61 7.33 -13.59
N LEU A 88 3.36 8.48 -12.95
CA LEU A 88 3.40 9.80 -13.61
C LEU A 88 4.79 10.20 -14.12
N GLN A 89 5.85 9.53 -13.68
CA GLN A 89 7.23 9.75 -14.12
C GLN A 89 7.70 8.71 -15.15
N THR A 90 6.80 7.85 -15.61
CA THR A 90 7.07 6.77 -16.56
C THR A 90 6.30 6.98 -17.87
N PRO A 91 6.64 6.28 -18.96
CA PRO A 91 5.83 6.29 -20.19
C PRO A 91 4.37 5.83 -19.98
N LEU A 92 4.06 5.13 -18.88
CA LEU A 92 2.70 4.68 -18.56
C LEU A 92 1.76 5.83 -18.14
N ALA A 93 2.27 7.01 -17.85
CA ALA A 93 1.46 8.19 -17.52
C ALA A 93 0.38 8.51 -18.56
N VAL A 94 0.65 8.18 -19.84
CA VAL A 94 -0.32 8.40 -20.92
C VAL A 94 -1.55 7.48 -20.87
N LYS A 95 -1.49 6.42 -20.06
CA LYS A 95 -2.59 5.47 -19.84
C LYS A 95 -3.51 5.88 -18.69
N CYS A 96 -3.09 6.82 -17.86
CA CYS A 96 -3.89 7.29 -16.72
C CYS A 96 -5.24 7.83 -17.16
N SER A 97 -6.30 7.51 -16.43
CA SER A 97 -7.68 7.97 -16.70
C SER A 97 -7.79 9.49 -16.72
N ALA A 98 -6.99 10.20 -15.89
CA ALA A 98 -6.82 11.65 -15.95
C ALA A 98 -5.33 12.02 -15.81
N PRO A 99 -4.76 12.77 -16.78
CA PRO A 99 -3.37 13.23 -16.71
C PRO A 99 -3.21 14.27 -15.59
N PHE A 100 -1.95 14.49 -15.17
CA PHE A 100 -1.65 15.52 -14.19
C PHE A 100 -2.19 16.89 -14.60
N GLN A 101 -2.94 17.53 -13.68
CA GLN A 101 -3.44 18.89 -13.79
C GLN A 101 -2.81 19.75 -12.68
N PRO A 102 -2.12 20.84 -13.01
CA PRO A 102 -1.55 21.74 -12.01
C PRO A 102 -2.64 22.49 -11.22
N ALA A 103 -2.33 22.87 -9.99
CA ALA A 103 -3.24 23.69 -9.20
C ALA A 103 -3.49 25.03 -9.86
N SER A 104 -4.72 25.51 -9.76
CA SER A 104 -5.17 26.87 -10.15
C SER A 104 -5.79 27.60 -8.94
N GLU A 105 -6.34 28.78 -9.14
CA GLU A 105 -7.07 29.50 -8.08
C GLU A 105 -8.33 28.76 -7.62
N SER A 106 -8.96 27.98 -8.52
CA SER A 106 -10.22 27.28 -8.27
C SER A 106 -10.08 25.77 -8.15
N GLN A 107 -8.89 25.19 -8.42
CA GLN A 107 -8.71 23.75 -8.50
C GLN A 107 -7.40 23.33 -7.83
N ARG A 108 -7.44 22.20 -7.09
CA ARG A 108 -6.24 21.53 -6.57
C ARG A 108 -5.49 20.83 -7.71
N ALA A 109 -4.18 20.66 -7.53
CA ALA A 109 -3.41 19.75 -8.37
C ALA A 109 -3.94 18.33 -8.21
N ASP A 110 -4.13 17.63 -9.32
CA ASP A 110 -4.70 16.29 -9.34
C ASP A 110 -4.16 15.45 -10.51
N ALA A 111 -4.26 14.14 -10.37
CA ALA A 111 -4.04 13.14 -11.40
C ALA A 111 -4.73 11.84 -10.98
N THR A 112 -5.33 11.12 -11.92
CA THR A 112 -6.00 9.84 -11.65
C THR A 112 -5.42 8.76 -12.54
N CYS A 113 -4.81 7.74 -11.91
CA CYS A 113 -4.29 6.56 -12.58
C CYS A 113 -4.81 5.32 -11.85
N CYS A 114 -5.52 4.47 -12.56
CA CYS A 114 -6.16 3.29 -11.98
C CYS A 114 -5.35 2.01 -12.27
N THR A 115 -5.43 1.02 -11.39
CA THR A 115 -4.86 -0.30 -11.64
C THR A 115 -5.45 -0.91 -12.90
N SER A 116 -6.74 -0.66 -13.17
CA SER A 116 -7.46 -1.07 -14.38
C SER A 116 -7.06 -0.33 -15.67
N ASP A 117 -6.23 0.71 -15.60
CA ASP A 117 -5.68 1.39 -16.78
C ASP A 117 -4.51 0.61 -17.42
N ILE A 118 -3.84 -0.25 -16.63
CA ILE A 118 -2.61 -0.95 -16.99
C ILE A 118 -2.70 -2.46 -16.71
N THR A 119 -1.89 -3.24 -17.43
CA THR A 119 -1.77 -4.68 -17.21
C THR A 119 -0.91 -5.00 -15.98
N LEU A 120 -0.98 -6.25 -15.49
CA LEU A 120 -0.11 -6.71 -14.40
C LEU A 120 1.38 -6.52 -14.74
N ASN A 121 1.78 -6.89 -15.96
CA ASN A 121 3.18 -6.73 -16.38
C ASN A 121 3.63 -5.26 -16.30
N GLU A 122 2.79 -4.31 -16.67
CA GLU A 122 3.08 -2.88 -16.56
C GLU A 122 3.08 -2.42 -15.10
N PHE A 123 2.12 -2.87 -14.30
CA PHE A 123 2.05 -2.60 -12.87
C PHE A 123 3.35 -3.02 -12.15
N LYS A 124 3.88 -4.19 -12.46
CA LYS A 124 5.12 -4.71 -11.86
C LYS A 124 6.39 -3.93 -12.26
N THR A 125 6.32 -3.05 -13.25
CA THR A 125 7.45 -2.15 -13.59
C THR A 125 7.48 -0.88 -12.75
N LEU A 126 6.41 -0.60 -12.00
CA LEU A 126 6.31 0.60 -11.18
C LEU A 126 6.99 0.42 -9.82
N CYS A 127 7.39 1.54 -9.24
CA CYS A 127 7.87 1.63 -7.87
C CYS A 127 6.75 2.10 -6.95
N ALA A 128 6.50 1.38 -5.85
CA ALA A 128 5.64 1.88 -4.78
C ALA A 128 6.29 3.09 -4.09
N ARG A 129 5.48 4.05 -3.72
CA ARG A 129 5.85 5.29 -3.02
C ARG A 129 4.92 5.48 -1.81
N PRO A 130 5.35 6.20 -0.75
CA PRO A 130 4.44 6.66 0.28
C PRO A 130 3.29 7.48 -0.34
N ASP A 131 2.05 7.21 0.07
CA ASP A 131 0.87 7.94 -0.42
C ASP A 131 0.93 9.41 0.01
N ARG A 132 1.46 10.24 -0.85
CA ARG A 132 1.63 11.68 -0.64
C ARG A 132 1.55 12.43 -1.96
N SER A 133 0.86 13.56 -1.92
CA SER A 133 0.85 14.52 -3.02
C SER A 133 0.71 15.94 -2.49
N ASN A 134 1.19 16.90 -3.26
CA ASN A 134 1.01 18.33 -2.94
C ASN A 134 -0.17 18.90 -3.72
N PRO A 135 -1.32 19.14 -3.08
CA PRO A 135 -2.52 19.64 -3.75
C PRO A 135 -2.40 21.09 -4.27
N LYS A 136 -1.30 21.78 -3.94
CA LYS A 136 -1.02 23.17 -4.41
C LYS A 136 0.04 23.20 -5.50
N ALA A 137 0.47 22.05 -6.00
CA ALA A 137 1.56 21.95 -6.95
C ALA A 137 1.23 22.62 -8.30
N LYS A 138 2.20 23.34 -8.84
CA LYS A 138 2.15 23.95 -10.18
C LYS A 138 2.90 23.13 -11.23
N SER A 139 3.63 22.10 -10.79
CA SER A 139 4.37 21.17 -11.66
C SER A 139 4.24 19.75 -11.15
N LEU A 140 4.48 18.76 -12.02
CA LEU A 140 4.48 17.36 -11.66
C LEU A 140 5.52 17.04 -10.58
N GLU A 141 6.70 17.61 -10.69
CA GLU A 141 7.77 17.43 -9.68
C GLU A 141 7.34 17.89 -8.29
N ALA A 142 6.70 19.09 -8.22
CA ALA A 142 6.17 19.60 -6.96
C ALA A 142 4.95 18.80 -6.44
N PHE A 143 4.21 18.14 -7.32
CA PHE A 143 3.08 17.27 -6.96
C PHE A 143 3.55 15.98 -6.27
N LEU A 144 4.61 15.38 -6.80
CA LEU A 144 5.20 14.15 -6.28
C LEU A 144 6.21 14.50 -5.19
N LEU A 145 5.76 14.55 -3.95
CA LEU A 145 6.63 14.82 -2.80
C LEU A 145 7.79 13.80 -2.71
N PRO A 146 8.96 14.20 -2.13
CA PRO A 146 10.12 13.33 -2.02
C PRO A 146 9.83 11.99 -1.35
N LEU A 147 10.54 10.95 -1.79
CA LEU A 147 10.52 9.60 -1.22
C LEU A 147 11.25 9.56 0.14
N GLN A 148 10.84 10.36 1.11
CA GLN A 148 11.42 10.34 2.45
C GLN A 148 10.38 9.86 3.45
N SER A 149 10.76 8.89 4.27
CA SER A 149 9.98 8.50 5.44
C SER A 149 10.31 9.41 6.62
N PRO A 150 9.32 9.90 7.36
CA PRO A 150 9.56 10.63 8.60
C PRO A 150 10.11 9.74 9.74
N VAL A 151 10.03 8.41 9.59
CA VAL A 151 10.33 7.44 10.66
C VAL A 151 11.61 6.64 10.37
N VAL A 152 11.98 6.50 9.09
CA VAL A 152 13.16 5.73 8.67
C VAL A 152 14.22 6.68 8.09
N SER A 153 15.43 6.64 8.63
CA SER A 153 16.53 7.49 8.18
C SER A 153 17.09 7.11 6.81
N THR A 154 16.80 5.90 6.33
CA THR A 154 17.26 5.43 5.02
C THR A 154 16.24 5.84 3.95
N PRO A 155 16.66 6.51 2.86
CA PRO A 155 15.75 6.85 1.77
C PRO A 155 15.14 5.59 1.17
N LEU A 156 13.81 5.55 1.09
CA LEU A 156 13.08 4.53 0.34
C LEU A 156 13.27 4.81 -1.15
N SER A 157 14.06 4.01 -1.82
CA SER A 157 14.35 4.23 -3.25
C SER A 157 13.18 3.81 -4.15
N CYS A 158 12.55 2.68 -3.84
CA CYS A 158 11.48 2.08 -4.65
C CYS A 158 10.92 0.87 -3.89
N GLY A 159 9.65 0.89 -3.53
CA GLY A 159 8.98 -0.27 -2.94
C GLY A 159 8.50 -1.24 -4.01
N THR A 160 8.53 -2.54 -3.71
CA THR A 160 8.09 -3.60 -4.62
C THR A 160 6.59 -3.78 -4.52
N LEU A 161 5.88 -3.54 -5.63
CA LEU A 161 4.44 -3.77 -5.74
C LEU A 161 4.13 -5.27 -5.76
N MET A 162 3.06 -5.66 -5.06
CA MET A 162 2.67 -7.05 -4.87
C MET A 162 1.36 -7.37 -5.59
N THR A 163 1.25 -8.57 -6.17
CA THR A 163 -0.05 -9.18 -6.44
C THR A 163 -0.67 -9.67 -5.14
N HIS A 164 -1.97 -9.93 -5.15
CA HIS A 164 -2.63 -10.53 -4.01
C HIS A 164 -2.08 -11.94 -3.71
N ALA A 165 -1.89 -12.79 -4.73
CA ALA A 165 -1.28 -14.11 -4.57
C ALA A 165 0.15 -14.04 -3.99
N GLU A 166 1.03 -13.18 -4.55
CA GLU A 166 2.38 -12.98 -3.99
C GLU A 166 2.35 -12.51 -2.53
N SER A 167 1.34 -11.71 -2.15
CA SER A 167 1.21 -11.24 -0.76
C SER A 167 0.80 -12.36 0.20
N ILE A 168 -0.06 -13.27 -0.23
CA ILE A 168 -0.43 -14.47 0.55
C ILE A 168 0.82 -15.32 0.80
N GLU A 169 1.56 -15.67 -0.27
CA GLU A 169 2.79 -16.48 -0.18
C GLU A 169 3.83 -15.83 0.73
N LEU A 170 4.06 -14.51 0.60
CA LEU A 170 5.02 -13.79 1.43
C LEU A 170 4.62 -13.79 2.90
N ILE A 171 3.35 -13.48 3.20
CA ILE A 171 2.87 -13.33 4.58
C ILE A 171 2.84 -14.70 5.28
N ASP A 172 2.48 -15.77 4.57
CA ASP A 172 2.58 -17.14 5.07
C ASP A 172 4.05 -17.53 5.36
N ALA A 173 4.96 -17.27 4.43
CA ALA A 173 6.40 -17.51 4.62
C ALA A 173 7.00 -16.73 5.80
N LEU A 174 6.44 -15.59 6.16
CA LEU A 174 6.80 -14.81 7.36
C LEU A 174 6.17 -15.38 8.65
N GLY A 175 5.36 -16.43 8.55
CA GLY A 175 4.64 -17.04 9.68
C GLY A 175 3.59 -16.10 10.28
N ARG A 176 2.91 -15.31 9.45
CA ARG A 176 1.86 -14.37 9.86
C ARG A 176 0.52 -14.75 9.24
N LYS A 177 -0.55 -14.31 9.89
CA LYS A 177 -1.89 -14.43 9.33
C LYS A 177 -2.16 -13.30 8.34
N PHE A 178 -3.06 -13.55 7.43
CA PHE A 178 -3.44 -12.64 6.35
C PHE A 178 -4.91 -12.21 6.48
N THR A 179 -5.20 -10.96 6.16
CA THR A 179 -6.58 -10.46 6.03
C THR A 179 -6.71 -9.56 4.82
N PRO A 180 -7.53 -9.91 3.81
CA PRO A 180 -7.77 -9.03 2.68
C PRO A 180 -8.94 -8.10 2.94
N GLU A 181 -8.91 -6.94 2.30
CA GLU A 181 -10.08 -6.12 2.06
C GLU A 181 -10.34 -6.01 0.55
N LEU A 182 -11.46 -6.57 0.08
CA LEU A 182 -11.86 -6.41 -1.31
C LEU A 182 -12.38 -5.00 -1.52
N LYS A 183 -11.63 -4.19 -2.28
CA LYS A 183 -11.99 -2.77 -2.50
C LYS A 183 -13.14 -2.65 -3.49
N GLN A 184 -13.98 -1.65 -3.25
CA GLN A 184 -15.03 -1.31 -4.20
C GLN A 184 -14.40 -0.87 -5.54
N PRO A 185 -14.84 -1.44 -6.68
CA PRO A 185 -14.40 -0.98 -7.99
C PRO A 185 -14.73 0.51 -8.22
N MET A 186 -13.78 1.24 -8.78
CA MET A 186 -13.96 2.64 -9.19
C MET A 186 -14.20 2.77 -10.70
N VAL A 187 -14.57 1.68 -11.34
CA VAL A 187 -14.95 1.58 -12.75
C VAL A 187 -16.31 0.91 -12.86
N ASP A 188 -16.98 1.10 -14.00
CA ASP A 188 -18.28 0.45 -14.25
C ASP A 188 -18.13 -1.09 -14.23
N MET A 189 -19.09 -1.75 -13.57
CA MET A 189 -19.14 -3.21 -13.52
C MET A 189 -20.39 -3.72 -14.27
N PRO A 190 -20.27 -4.78 -15.07
CA PRO A 190 -19.09 -5.62 -15.33
C PRO A 190 -17.99 -4.86 -16.10
N PHE A 191 -16.74 -4.95 -15.63
CA PHE A 191 -15.60 -4.28 -16.27
C PHE A 191 -15.29 -4.83 -17.67
N THR A 192 -15.42 -6.15 -17.80
CA THR A 192 -15.43 -6.87 -19.09
C THR A 192 -16.57 -7.90 -19.08
N PRO A 193 -16.97 -8.45 -20.22
CA PRO A 193 -17.96 -9.51 -20.23
C PRO A 193 -17.59 -10.67 -19.28
N GLY A 194 -18.44 -10.93 -18.29
CA GLY A 194 -18.24 -11.96 -17.28
C GLY A 194 -17.51 -11.51 -16.02
N PHE A 195 -16.77 -10.39 -16.02
CA PHE A 195 -16.08 -9.89 -14.81
C PHE A 195 -16.95 -8.85 -14.10
N ASN A 196 -17.91 -9.32 -13.34
CA ASN A 196 -18.74 -8.53 -12.44
C ASN A 196 -18.20 -8.57 -10.98
N GLN A 197 -18.88 -7.92 -10.04
CA GLN A 197 -18.47 -7.91 -8.62
C GLN A 197 -18.40 -9.33 -8.02
N GLY A 198 -19.29 -10.26 -8.41
CA GLY A 198 -19.23 -11.65 -7.96
C GLY A 198 -17.95 -12.34 -8.46
N ALA A 199 -17.66 -12.26 -9.76
CA ALA A 199 -16.46 -12.85 -10.35
C ALA A 199 -15.17 -12.23 -9.75
N TYR A 200 -15.18 -10.95 -9.39
CA TYR A 200 -14.08 -10.30 -8.70
C TYR A 200 -13.86 -10.89 -7.29
N ALA A 201 -14.94 -11.07 -6.53
CA ALA A 201 -14.87 -11.70 -5.21
C ALA A 201 -14.49 -13.19 -5.30
N ASP A 202 -15.02 -13.92 -6.27
CA ASP A 202 -14.71 -15.32 -6.49
C ASP A 202 -13.21 -15.51 -6.81
N LYS A 203 -12.63 -14.65 -7.65
CA LYS A 203 -11.18 -14.70 -7.96
C LYS A 203 -10.34 -14.53 -6.71
N LEU A 204 -10.68 -13.61 -5.79
CA LEU A 204 -9.98 -13.46 -4.50
C LEU A 204 -10.05 -14.75 -3.69
N LEU A 205 -11.22 -15.38 -3.60
CA LEU A 205 -11.39 -16.65 -2.86
C LEU A 205 -10.65 -17.81 -3.52
N GLU A 206 -10.55 -17.82 -4.84
CA GLU A 206 -9.79 -18.84 -5.58
C GLU A 206 -8.29 -18.73 -5.30
N GLU A 207 -7.71 -17.53 -5.26
CA GLU A 207 -6.31 -17.33 -4.90
C GLU A 207 -6.00 -17.82 -3.47
N TYR A 208 -6.90 -17.63 -2.52
CA TYR A 208 -6.78 -18.19 -1.17
C TYR A 208 -6.84 -19.72 -1.13
N ARG A 209 -7.63 -20.35 -1.98
CA ARG A 209 -7.73 -21.80 -2.02
C ARG A 209 -6.54 -22.45 -2.73
N ALA A 210 -5.84 -21.68 -3.56
CA ALA A 210 -4.68 -22.14 -4.30
C ALA A 210 -3.38 -22.06 -3.48
N ALA A 211 -3.33 -21.18 -2.48
CA ALA A 211 -2.23 -21.03 -1.54
C ALA A 211 -2.34 -22.02 -0.39
#